data_629546cbf080d8faeaff7377e3ec28a9
#
_entry.id   629546cbf080d8faeaff7377e3ec28a9
#
_cell.length_a   1.000
_cell.length_b   1.000
_cell.length_c   1.000
_cell.angle_alpha   90.00
_cell.angle_beta   90.00
_cell.angle_gamma   90.00
#
_symmetry.space_group_name_H-M   'P 1'
#
loop_
_entity.id
_entity.type
_entity.pdbx_description
1 polymer ?
#
loop_
_entity_poly.entity_id
_entity_poly.type
_entity_poly.pdbx_seq_one_letter_code
_entity_poly.pdbx_strand_id
1 'polypeptide(L)'
;MVDKIQVGNVEIVAVIDMVPPAREPTVFIPSVPREAWEPYEDEVLENGMLQLYYGCFFVRSEGKTILIDTGMGPGPHAHLEGRSGDLLGQLALKEVNPEDVDIVLHSHLHPDHVGWNVDSSGDSPKPYFPNARYMGPKKDWEHFMQPEILPNAPHITQNVVPLIELGLMEFIEGEHQVTGELTTLDTPGHTPGHQVTLISSQGEKAAIIGDLIHNPVQIHEPDWCAGVDTNKDDSRISRKAFLERAERDDLIVAAGHFHPERHIGKVVRLEGRRYWQAL
;
A
#
# COMPACT_ATOMS: atom_id res chain seq x y z
N MET A 1 -18.51 -3.72 8.00
CA MET A 1 -17.18 -3.19 7.53
C MET A 1 -16.23 -3.32 8.69
N VAL A 2 -15.16 -4.08 8.52
CA VAL A 2 -14.07 -4.18 9.50
C VAL A 2 -12.98 -3.25 9.04
N ASP A 3 -12.91 -2.05 9.61
CA ASP A 3 -11.89 -1.04 9.34
C ASP A 3 -10.82 -0.97 10.44
N LYS A 4 -10.98 -1.81 11.48
CA LYS A 4 -10.09 -1.88 12.64
C LYS A 4 -9.98 -3.30 13.15
N ILE A 5 -8.76 -3.75 13.39
CA ILE A 5 -8.46 -5.05 14.01
C ILE A 5 -7.40 -4.92 15.10
N GLN A 6 -7.39 -5.91 15.99
CA GLN A 6 -6.36 -6.08 17.00
C GLN A 6 -5.55 -7.34 16.67
N VAL A 7 -4.21 -7.23 16.74
CA VAL A 7 -3.26 -8.34 16.56
C VAL A 7 -2.32 -8.32 17.76
N GLY A 8 -2.60 -9.15 18.74
CA GLY A 8 -1.93 -9.06 20.05
C GLY A 8 -2.09 -7.68 20.70
N ASN A 9 -1.00 -6.96 20.91
CA ASN A 9 -1.01 -5.59 21.41
C ASN A 9 -1.12 -4.50 20.34
N VAL A 10 -1.05 -4.90 19.05
CA VAL A 10 -1.01 -3.97 17.92
C VAL A 10 -2.42 -3.72 17.39
N GLU A 11 -2.80 -2.45 17.31
CA GLU A 11 -4.02 -2.00 16.64
C GLU A 11 -3.70 -1.63 15.19
N ILE A 12 -4.48 -2.10 14.24
CA ILE A 12 -4.38 -1.76 12.81
C ILE A 12 -5.71 -1.13 12.39
N VAL A 13 -5.68 0.08 11.82
CA VAL A 13 -6.87 0.81 11.36
C VAL A 13 -6.68 1.24 9.92
N ALA A 14 -7.65 0.90 9.10
CA ALA A 14 -7.69 1.29 7.70
C ALA A 14 -8.29 2.69 7.51
N VAL A 15 -7.73 3.44 6.58
CA VAL A 15 -8.23 4.74 6.12
C VAL A 15 -8.17 4.79 4.60
N ILE A 16 -9.21 5.32 3.97
CA ILE A 16 -9.25 5.46 2.51
C ILE A 16 -8.97 6.91 2.16
N ASP A 17 -7.87 7.15 1.45
CA ASP A 17 -7.53 8.47 0.95
C ASP A 17 -8.44 8.87 -0.21
N MET A 18 -8.55 7.99 -1.21
CA MET A 18 -9.28 8.28 -2.44
C MET A 18 -9.86 7.01 -3.08
N VAL A 19 -10.95 7.20 -3.82
CA VAL A 19 -11.47 6.20 -4.75
C VAL A 19 -11.23 6.70 -6.18
N PRO A 20 -10.21 6.18 -6.90
CA PRO A 20 -9.92 6.59 -8.27
C PRO A 20 -11.02 6.11 -9.23
N PRO A 21 -11.09 6.64 -10.47
CA PRO A 21 -11.99 6.11 -11.49
C PRO A 21 -11.77 4.62 -11.74
N ALA A 22 -12.87 3.88 -11.88
CA ALA A 22 -12.82 2.46 -12.25
C ALA A 22 -12.21 2.28 -13.66
N ARG A 23 -11.60 1.13 -13.91
CA ARG A 23 -10.89 0.83 -15.16
C ARG A 23 -11.37 -0.47 -15.77
N GLU A 24 -11.22 -0.60 -17.09
CA GLU A 24 -11.33 -1.91 -17.73
C GLU A 24 -10.27 -2.86 -17.16
N PRO A 25 -10.63 -4.10 -16.81
CA PRO A 25 -9.69 -5.08 -16.25
C PRO A 25 -8.47 -5.31 -17.15
N THR A 26 -8.68 -5.33 -18.46
CA THR A 26 -7.63 -5.50 -19.48
C THR A 26 -6.69 -4.28 -19.60
N VAL A 27 -7.09 -3.11 -19.15
CA VAL A 27 -6.20 -1.93 -19.05
C VAL A 27 -5.28 -2.07 -17.83
N PHE A 28 -5.78 -2.63 -16.75
CA PHE A 28 -4.99 -2.80 -15.54
C PHE A 28 -4.05 -4.02 -15.60
N ILE A 29 -4.55 -5.17 -16.12
CA ILE A 29 -3.74 -6.38 -16.35
C ILE A 29 -3.74 -6.70 -17.87
N PRO A 30 -2.89 -6.02 -18.67
CA PRO A 30 -2.99 -6.08 -20.14
C PRO A 30 -2.67 -7.44 -20.76
N SER A 31 -1.99 -8.31 -20.02
CA SER A 31 -1.65 -9.66 -20.47
C SER A 31 -2.81 -10.66 -20.38
N VAL A 32 -3.94 -10.28 -19.76
CA VAL A 32 -5.07 -11.16 -19.49
C VAL A 32 -6.27 -10.72 -20.34
N PRO A 33 -6.77 -11.58 -21.26
CA PRO A 33 -7.92 -11.24 -22.09
C PRO A 33 -9.20 -11.17 -21.25
N ARG A 34 -10.19 -10.40 -21.73
CA ARG A 34 -11.43 -10.11 -20.97
C ARG A 34 -12.20 -11.39 -20.57
N GLU A 35 -12.18 -12.38 -21.42
CA GLU A 35 -12.88 -13.66 -21.20
C GLU A 35 -12.31 -14.46 -20.02
N ALA A 36 -11.03 -14.27 -19.71
CA ALA A 36 -10.39 -14.92 -18.56
C ALA A 36 -10.88 -14.39 -17.21
N TRP A 37 -11.52 -13.20 -17.19
CA TRP A 37 -12.11 -12.60 -16.00
C TRP A 37 -13.52 -13.11 -15.68
N GLU A 38 -14.23 -13.70 -16.66
CA GLU A 38 -15.61 -14.16 -16.48
C GLU A 38 -15.85 -15.03 -15.24
N PRO A 39 -14.95 -15.99 -14.87
CA PRO A 39 -15.15 -16.82 -13.68
C PRO A 39 -15.07 -16.04 -12.36
N TYR A 40 -14.55 -14.80 -12.37
CA TYR A 40 -14.25 -13.99 -11.18
C TYR A 40 -15.09 -12.72 -11.11
N GLU A 41 -15.89 -12.38 -12.15
CA GLU A 41 -16.56 -11.08 -12.28
C GLU A 41 -17.37 -10.70 -11.05
N ASP A 42 -18.19 -11.58 -10.55
CA ASP A 42 -19.07 -11.32 -9.40
C ASP A 42 -18.29 -11.11 -8.09
N GLU A 43 -17.05 -11.60 -8.02
CA GLU A 43 -16.23 -11.51 -6.81
C GLU A 43 -15.30 -10.30 -6.84
N VAL A 44 -14.71 -9.97 -8.00
CA VAL A 44 -13.55 -9.08 -8.07
C VAL A 44 -13.78 -7.81 -8.90
N LEU A 45 -14.90 -7.71 -9.63
CA LEU A 45 -15.25 -6.54 -10.43
C LEU A 45 -16.51 -5.85 -9.89
N GLU A 46 -16.58 -4.55 -10.03
CA GLU A 46 -17.75 -3.74 -9.72
C GLU A 46 -18.39 -3.27 -11.04
N ASN A 47 -19.60 -3.73 -11.34
CA ASN A 47 -20.28 -3.45 -12.61
C ASN A 47 -19.43 -3.78 -13.86
N GLY A 48 -18.68 -4.87 -13.80
CA GLY A 48 -17.79 -5.31 -14.88
C GLY A 48 -16.46 -4.56 -14.98
N MET A 49 -16.23 -3.56 -14.12
CA MET A 49 -15.03 -2.74 -14.09
C MET A 49 -14.15 -3.10 -12.88
N LEU A 50 -12.85 -2.93 -13.00
CA LEU A 50 -11.92 -3.05 -11.89
C LEU A 50 -11.90 -1.73 -11.13
N GLN A 51 -12.37 -1.75 -9.87
CA GLN A 51 -12.30 -0.63 -8.95
C GLN A 51 -11.14 -0.85 -7.99
N LEU A 52 -10.22 0.11 -7.95
CA LEU A 52 -9.19 0.20 -6.92
C LEU A 52 -9.59 1.23 -5.87
N TYR A 53 -8.98 1.11 -4.71
CA TYR A 53 -9.10 2.07 -3.60
C TYR A 53 -7.69 2.49 -3.20
N TYR A 54 -7.46 3.76 -2.91
CA TYR A 54 -6.18 4.22 -2.39
C TYR A 54 -6.28 4.27 -0.86
N GLY A 55 -5.99 3.13 -0.25
CA GLY A 55 -6.08 2.91 1.18
C GLY A 55 -4.73 2.90 1.85
N CYS A 56 -4.69 3.55 3.02
CA CYS A 56 -3.57 3.58 3.92
C CYS A 56 -3.95 2.88 5.24
N PHE A 57 -2.98 2.61 6.08
CA PHE A 57 -3.23 2.04 7.39
C PHE A 57 -2.43 2.81 8.45
N PHE A 58 -3.05 3.14 9.57
CA PHE A 58 -2.25 3.49 10.72
C PHE A 58 -2.23 2.34 11.73
N VAL A 59 -1.11 2.21 12.41
CA VAL A 59 -0.83 1.14 13.35
C VAL A 59 -0.40 1.74 14.68
N ARG A 60 -0.97 1.26 15.78
CA ARG A 60 -0.50 1.59 17.12
C ARG A 60 0.27 0.42 17.69
N SER A 61 1.56 0.62 17.95
CA SER A 61 2.48 -0.38 18.49
C SER A 61 3.49 0.27 19.42
N GLU A 62 3.67 -0.29 20.61
CA GLU A 62 4.65 0.18 21.62
C GLU A 62 4.54 1.69 21.93
N GLY A 63 3.32 2.22 21.97
CA GLY A 63 3.05 3.64 22.24
C GLY A 63 3.35 4.58 21.06
N LYS A 64 3.65 4.05 19.87
CA LYS A 64 3.86 4.77 18.63
C LYS A 64 2.64 4.70 17.72
N THR A 65 2.37 5.79 17.00
CA THR A 65 1.45 5.83 15.87
C THR A 65 2.26 5.80 14.58
N ILE A 66 2.11 4.75 13.81
CA ILE A 66 2.83 4.51 12.54
C ILE A 66 1.81 4.59 11.42
N LEU A 67 1.98 5.51 10.48
CA LEU A 67 1.18 5.59 9.26
C LEU A 67 1.90 4.84 8.14
N ILE A 68 1.23 3.84 7.55
CA ILE A 68 1.75 3.05 6.43
C ILE A 68 1.13 3.59 5.16
N ASP A 69 1.97 4.19 4.33
CA ASP A 69 1.66 4.98 3.14
C ASP A 69 0.83 6.24 3.42
N THR A 70 0.86 7.18 2.48
CA THR A 70 0.23 8.50 2.64
C THR A 70 -0.69 8.86 1.47
N GLY A 71 -1.25 7.88 0.77
CA GLY A 71 -2.23 8.13 -0.28
C GLY A 71 -1.73 8.95 -1.46
N MET A 72 -2.68 9.40 -2.30
CA MET A 72 -2.43 10.14 -3.54
C MET A 72 -2.19 11.65 -3.31
N GLY A 73 -2.64 12.18 -2.18
CA GLY A 73 -2.50 13.59 -1.88
C GLY A 73 -3.76 14.42 -2.18
N PRO A 74 -3.72 15.72 -1.83
CA PRO A 74 -4.92 16.56 -1.79
C PRO A 74 -5.58 16.77 -3.16
N GLY A 75 -4.81 16.77 -4.24
CA GLY A 75 -5.36 17.03 -5.58
C GLY A 75 -5.82 18.51 -5.79
N PRO A 76 -6.74 18.79 -6.74
CA PRO A 76 -7.40 17.82 -7.62
C PRO A 76 -6.46 17.22 -8.68
N HIS A 77 -6.56 15.91 -8.93
CA HIS A 77 -5.69 15.18 -9.86
C HIS A 77 -6.35 15.09 -11.24
N ALA A 78 -5.87 15.86 -12.21
CA ALA A 78 -6.47 15.92 -13.55
C ALA A 78 -6.52 14.54 -14.27
N HIS A 79 -5.49 13.70 -14.09
CA HIS A 79 -5.43 12.36 -14.67
C HIS A 79 -6.35 11.33 -13.96
N LEU A 80 -6.95 11.71 -12.83
CA LEU A 80 -7.96 10.96 -12.09
C LEU A 80 -9.32 11.70 -12.12
N GLU A 81 -9.67 12.32 -13.24
CA GLU A 81 -10.94 13.03 -13.46
C GLU A 81 -11.21 14.14 -12.42
N GLY A 82 -10.16 14.79 -11.92
CA GLY A 82 -10.25 15.85 -10.92
C GLY A 82 -10.53 15.37 -9.50
N ARG A 83 -10.36 14.09 -9.21
CA ARG A 83 -10.52 13.54 -7.85
C ARG A 83 -9.47 14.10 -6.90
N SER A 84 -9.82 14.14 -5.62
CA SER A 84 -8.98 14.63 -4.53
C SER A 84 -8.90 13.58 -3.42
N GLY A 85 -7.77 13.50 -2.75
CA GLY A 85 -7.61 12.69 -1.55
C GLY A 85 -8.17 13.39 -0.32
N ASP A 86 -8.45 12.61 0.73
CA ASP A 86 -9.02 13.07 2.01
C ASP A 86 -8.35 12.37 3.21
N LEU A 87 -7.10 11.95 3.09
CA LEU A 87 -6.40 11.20 4.15
C LEU A 87 -6.48 11.92 5.50
N LEU A 88 -6.24 13.24 5.53
CA LEU A 88 -6.27 14.01 6.78
C LEU A 88 -7.67 14.03 7.42
N GLY A 89 -8.73 14.17 6.61
CA GLY A 89 -10.11 14.09 7.06
C GLY A 89 -10.45 12.69 7.61
N GLN A 90 -9.98 11.65 6.93
CA GLN A 90 -10.18 10.26 7.36
C GLN A 90 -9.42 9.93 8.66
N LEU A 91 -8.19 10.42 8.83
CA LEU A 91 -7.45 10.30 10.08
C LEU A 91 -8.16 11.03 11.24
N ALA A 92 -8.65 12.25 10.99
CA ALA A 92 -9.40 13.03 11.99
C ALA A 92 -10.67 12.32 12.45
N LEU A 93 -11.40 11.62 11.55
CA LEU A 93 -12.56 10.78 11.89
C LEU A 93 -12.19 9.60 12.80
N LYS A 94 -10.93 9.20 12.83
CA LYS A 94 -10.36 8.15 13.70
C LYS A 94 -9.60 8.74 14.90
N GLU A 95 -9.79 10.04 15.18
CA GLU A 95 -9.16 10.76 16.29
C GLU A 95 -7.61 10.72 16.25
N VAL A 96 -7.04 10.78 15.03
CA VAL A 96 -5.61 10.89 14.78
C VAL A 96 -5.32 12.23 14.10
N ASN A 97 -4.55 13.10 14.75
CA ASN A 97 -4.07 14.33 14.14
C ASN A 97 -2.71 14.08 13.46
N PRO A 98 -2.34 14.89 12.47
CA PRO A 98 -1.03 14.77 11.82
C PRO A 98 0.16 14.80 12.79
N GLU A 99 0.04 15.58 13.88
CA GLU A 99 1.06 15.72 14.91
C GLU A 99 1.20 14.48 15.81
N ASP A 100 0.21 13.58 15.80
CA ASP A 100 0.21 12.34 16.58
C ASP A 100 0.98 11.21 15.88
N VAL A 101 1.36 11.39 14.61
CA VAL A 101 2.09 10.39 13.83
C VAL A 101 3.58 10.46 14.16
N ASP A 102 4.13 9.38 14.70
CA ASP A 102 5.56 9.25 15.03
C ASP A 102 6.42 8.77 13.86
N ILE A 103 5.85 7.91 13.02
CA ILE A 103 6.54 7.30 11.88
C ILE A 103 5.59 7.25 10.68
N VAL A 104 6.08 7.66 9.52
CA VAL A 104 5.49 7.34 8.22
C VAL A 104 6.37 6.28 7.57
N LEU A 105 5.80 5.11 7.29
CA LEU A 105 6.50 3.99 6.65
C LEU A 105 5.92 3.75 5.27
N HIS A 106 6.73 3.90 4.23
CA HIS A 106 6.30 3.63 2.86
C HIS A 106 6.53 2.18 2.47
N SER A 107 5.48 1.55 1.92
CA SER A 107 5.60 0.24 1.27
C SER A 107 6.48 0.32 0.02
N HIS A 108 6.34 1.42 -0.72
CA HIS A 108 7.12 1.79 -1.90
C HIS A 108 6.91 3.28 -2.23
N LEU A 109 7.54 3.80 -3.30
CA LEU A 109 7.52 5.24 -3.58
C LEU A 109 6.69 5.64 -4.80
N HIS A 110 5.57 4.97 -5.11
CA HIS A 110 4.61 5.44 -6.12
C HIS A 110 3.77 6.64 -5.65
N PRO A 111 3.13 7.38 -6.59
CA PRO A 111 2.42 8.64 -6.26
C PRO A 111 1.31 8.48 -5.23
N ASP A 112 0.58 7.37 -5.28
CA ASP A 112 -0.54 7.05 -4.39
C ASP A 112 -0.12 6.47 -3.03
N HIS A 113 1.20 6.48 -2.75
CA HIS A 113 1.78 6.08 -1.46
C HIS A 113 2.58 7.20 -0.78
N VAL A 114 2.90 8.29 -1.52
CA VAL A 114 3.72 9.41 -1.00
C VAL A 114 3.01 10.77 -1.11
N GLY A 115 1.75 10.81 -1.52
CA GLY A 115 1.04 12.03 -1.92
C GLY A 115 0.83 13.04 -0.81
N TRP A 116 0.60 12.60 0.44
CA TRP A 116 0.47 13.48 1.61
C TRP A 116 1.78 13.59 2.42
N ASN A 117 2.93 13.39 1.80
CA ASN A 117 4.20 13.59 2.48
C ASN A 117 4.48 15.07 2.75
N VAL A 118 4.22 15.93 1.73
CA VAL A 118 4.67 17.33 1.75
C VAL A 118 3.56 18.26 1.26
N ASP A 119 3.27 19.28 2.06
CA ASP A 119 2.49 20.44 1.64
C ASP A 119 3.40 21.47 0.96
N SER A 120 3.19 21.64 -0.34
CA SER A 120 3.90 22.62 -1.19
C SER A 120 3.03 23.81 -1.56
N SER A 121 1.91 24.06 -0.88
CA SER A 121 1.00 25.16 -1.16
C SER A 121 1.50 26.52 -0.67
N GLY A 122 2.46 26.54 0.25
CA GLY A 122 3.06 27.75 0.82
C GLY A 122 4.39 28.14 0.18
N ASP A 123 5.08 29.13 0.77
CA ASP A 123 6.38 29.64 0.28
C ASP A 123 7.53 28.62 0.39
N SER A 124 7.38 27.60 1.23
CA SER A 124 8.36 26.53 1.41
C SER A 124 7.63 25.21 1.71
N PRO A 125 8.16 24.08 1.21
CA PRO A 125 7.62 22.77 1.51
C PRO A 125 7.60 22.48 3.02
N LYS A 126 6.50 21.88 3.49
CA LYS A 126 6.35 21.46 4.90
C LYS A 126 5.84 20.01 4.93
N PRO A 127 6.32 19.17 5.85
CA PRO A 127 5.76 17.84 6.01
C PRO A 127 4.33 17.94 6.55
N TYR A 128 3.42 17.13 6.00
CA TYR A 128 2.06 17.02 6.56
C TYR A 128 2.07 16.39 7.95
N PHE A 129 3.01 15.50 8.23
CA PHE A 129 3.18 14.84 9.53
C PHE A 129 4.46 15.38 10.19
N PRO A 130 4.39 16.53 10.89
CA PRO A 130 5.56 17.32 11.27
C PRO A 130 6.44 16.65 12.34
N ASN A 131 5.88 15.73 13.13
CA ASN A 131 6.61 15.02 14.18
C ASN A 131 7.10 13.64 13.73
N ALA A 132 6.74 13.23 12.50
CA ALA A 132 7.06 11.92 11.99
C ALA A 132 8.50 11.83 11.45
N ARG A 133 9.13 10.68 11.68
CA ARG A 133 10.25 10.21 10.87
C ARG A 133 9.69 9.44 9.69
N TYR A 134 10.09 9.79 8.48
CA TYR A 134 9.67 9.12 7.27
C TYR A 134 10.67 8.02 6.91
N MET A 135 10.17 6.83 6.62
CA MET A 135 10.98 5.67 6.24
C MET A 135 10.51 5.13 4.90
N GLY A 136 11.44 4.85 3.99
CA GLY A 136 11.10 4.30 2.68
C GLY A 136 12.20 3.42 2.11
N PRO A 137 11.87 2.55 1.12
CA PRO A 137 12.82 1.62 0.56
C PRO A 137 13.89 2.32 -0.28
N LYS A 138 15.15 2.07 0.06
CA LYS A 138 16.31 2.65 -0.63
C LYS A 138 16.38 2.27 -2.11
N LYS A 139 16.03 1.03 -2.45
CA LYS A 139 16.04 0.55 -3.84
C LYS A 139 15.07 1.33 -4.73
N ASP A 140 13.92 1.79 -4.18
CA ASP A 140 12.99 2.64 -4.92
C ASP A 140 13.56 4.04 -5.11
N TRP A 141 14.16 4.61 -4.08
CA TRP A 141 14.86 5.88 -4.20
C TRP A 141 15.94 5.82 -5.30
N GLU A 142 16.79 4.80 -5.27
CA GLU A 142 17.85 4.60 -6.28
C GLU A 142 17.27 4.40 -7.68
N HIS A 143 16.14 3.68 -7.80
CA HIS A 143 15.45 3.46 -9.07
C HIS A 143 14.86 4.76 -9.63
N PHE A 144 14.05 5.48 -8.84
CA PHE A 144 13.39 6.68 -9.32
C PHE A 144 14.33 7.85 -9.55
N MET A 145 15.50 7.87 -8.91
CA MET A 145 16.53 8.89 -9.13
C MET A 145 17.40 8.65 -10.39
N GLN A 146 17.18 7.56 -11.13
CA GLN A 146 17.87 7.34 -12.40
C GLN A 146 17.49 8.44 -13.41
N PRO A 147 18.47 8.99 -14.17
CA PRO A 147 18.23 10.11 -15.08
C PRO A 147 17.16 9.88 -16.14
N GLU A 148 16.96 8.63 -16.55
CA GLU A 148 15.93 8.21 -17.51
C GLU A 148 14.55 8.07 -16.89
N ILE A 149 14.42 7.87 -15.58
CA ILE A 149 13.17 7.63 -14.87
C ILE A 149 12.64 8.90 -14.21
N LEU A 150 13.52 9.66 -13.54
CA LEU A 150 13.16 10.83 -12.74
C LEU A 150 12.30 11.87 -13.49
N PRO A 151 12.51 12.16 -14.79
CA PRO A 151 11.65 13.10 -15.52
C PRO A 151 10.17 12.69 -15.58
N ASN A 152 9.88 11.39 -15.43
CA ASN A 152 8.54 10.82 -15.44
C ASN A 152 8.02 10.51 -14.03
N ALA A 153 8.77 10.86 -12.99
CA ALA A 153 8.45 10.62 -11.59
C ALA A 153 8.38 11.93 -10.76
N PRO A 154 7.53 12.91 -11.14
CA PRO A 154 7.47 14.21 -10.47
C PRO A 154 7.11 14.09 -8.98
N HIS A 155 6.37 13.05 -8.57
CA HIS A 155 6.04 12.78 -7.17
C HIS A 155 7.29 12.61 -6.29
N ILE A 156 8.41 12.11 -6.84
CA ILE A 156 9.67 11.98 -6.09
C ILE A 156 10.23 13.35 -5.76
N THR A 157 10.31 14.25 -6.77
CA THR A 157 10.84 15.61 -6.56
C THR A 157 9.90 16.49 -5.72
N GLN A 158 8.60 16.21 -5.74
CA GLN A 158 7.60 16.97 -5.00
C GLN A 158 7.41 16.48 -3.57
N ASN A 159 7.41 15.16 -3.34
CA ASN A 159 6.97 14.56 -2.09
C ASN A 159 8.05 13.78 -1.32
N VAL A 160 9.22 13.50 -1.94
CA VAL A 160 10.30 12.75 -1.27
C VAL A 160 11.54 13.62 -1.10
N VAL A 161 12.00 14.30 -2.15
CA VAL A 161 13.19 15.18 -2.10
C VAL A 161 13.10 16.21 -0.96
N PRO A 162 11.98 16.94 -0.76
CA PRO A 162 11.91 17.91 0.33
C PRO A 162 12.08 17.31 1.73
N LEU A 163 11.62 16.07 1.95
CA LEU A 163 11.82 15.38 3.22
C LEU A 163 13.30 15.04 3.48
N ILE A 164 14.05 14.74 2.41
CA ILE A 164 15.51 14.53 2.51
C ILE A 164 16.21 15.83 2.88
N GLU A 165 15.84 16.93 2.21
CA GLU A 165 16.40 18.27 2.47
C GLU A 165 16.11 18.75 3.90
N LEU A 166 14.95 18.34 4.45
CA LEU A 166 14.57 18.62 5.84
C LEU A 166 15.21 17.65 6.85
N GLY A 167 15.93 16.61 6.39
CA GLY A 167 16.54 15.59 7.26
C GLY A 167 15.54 14.66 7.93
N LEU A 168 14.34 14.50 7.37
CA LEU A 168 13.24 13.70 7.93
C LEU A 168 13.14 12.31 7.27
N MET A 169 13.75 12.10 6.09
CA MET A 169 13.68 10.85 5.33
C MET A 169 14.82 9.92 5.69
N GLU A 170 14.49 8.69 6.04
CA GLU A 170 15.41 7.58 6.26
C GLU A 170 15.15 6.49 5.20
N PHE A 171 16.19 6.05 4.51
CA PHE A 171 16.10 4.95 3.57
C PHE A 171 16.51 3.65 4.23
N ILE A 172 15.63 2.65 4.14
CA ILE A 172 15.79 1.32 4.73
C ILE A 172 16.00 0.26 3.64
N GLU A 173 16.64 -0.84 4.00
CA GLU A 173 16.93 -1.97 3.11
C GLU A 173 16.64 -3.30 3.83
N GLY A 174 16.12 -4.26 3.08
CA GLY A 174 15.91 -5.62 3.56
C GLY A 174 14.87 -5.70 4.67
N GLU A 175 15.01 -6.73 5.51
CA GLU A 175 14.23 -6.84 6.73
C GLU A 175 14.70 -5.76 7.73
N HIS A 176 13.83 -4.77 7.95
CA HIS A 176 14.09 -3.67 8.86
C HIS A 176 13.09 -3.68 10.01
N GLN A 177 13.58 -3.64 11.24
CA GLN A 177 12.73 -3.60 12.44
C GLN A 177 12.30 -2.18 12.72
N VAL A 178 11.01 -1.88 12.53
CA VAL A 178 10.40 -0.57 12.77
C VAL A 178 10.07 -0.39 14.26
N THR A 179 9.47 -1.42 14.89
CA THR A 179 9.24 -1.54 16.33
C THR A 179 9.54 -2.99 16.74
N GLY A 180 9.42 -3.31 18.04
CA GLY A 180 9.55 -4.70 18.49
C GLY A 180 8.51 -5.67 17.90
N GLU A 181 7.41 -5.13 17.32
CA GLU A 181 6.30 -5.89 16.78
C GLU A 181 6.14 -5.74 15.25
N LEU A 182 6.80 -4.75 14.62
CA LEU A 182 6.72 -4.45 13.19
C LEU A 182 8.07 -4.60 12.50
N THR A 183 8.08 -5.38 11.41
CA THR A 183 9.28 -5.59 10.57
C THR A 183 8.90 -5.50 9.09
N THR A 184 9.74 -4.90 8.26
CA THR A 184 9.54 -4.91 6.80
C THR A 184 10.05 -6.23 6.20
N LEU A 185 9.49 -6.60 5.06
CA LEU A 185 9.90 -7.75 4.26
C LEU A 185 10.00 -7.31 2.80
N ASP A 186 11.16 -7.44 2.17
CA ASP A 186 11.32 -7.17 0.74
C ASP A 186 10.42 -8.07 -0.10
N THR A 187 9.66 -7.45 -0.98
CA THR A 187 8.78 -8.12 -1.94
C THR A 187 8.88 -7.42 -3.31
N PRO A 188 10.08 -7.43 -3.93
CA PRO A 188 10.35 -6.69 -5.15
C PRO A 188 9.49 -7.15 -6.32
N GLY A 189 9.28 -6.27 -7.29
CA GLY A 189 8.60 -6.57 -8.54
C GLY A 189 7.62 -5.48 -8.96
N HIS A 190 6.69 -5.08 -8.12
CA HIS A 190 5.85 -3.91 -8.34
C HIS A 190 6.75 -2.67 -8.51
N THR A 191 7.58 -2.43 -7.52
CA THR A 191 8.80 -1.61 -7.64
C THR A 191 10.01 -2.43 -7.21
N PRO A 192 11.25 -2.00 -7.52
CA PRO A 192 12.46 -2.72 -7.08
C PRO A 192 12.63 -2.79 -5.56
N GLY A 193 12.10 -1.80 -4.85
CA GLY A 193 12.19 -1.69 -3.39
C GLY A 193 10.89 -2.01 -2.65
N HIS A 194 9.83 -2.46 -3.35
CA HIS A 194 8.56 -2.76 -2.71
C HIS A 194 8.73 -3.69 -1.50
N GLN A 195 8.04 -3.37 -0.40
CA GLN A 195 8.09 -4.13 0.85
C GLN A 195 6.71 -4.25 1.50
N VAL A 196 6.49 -5.36 2.20
CA VAL A 196 5.34 -5.59 3.08
C VAL A 196 5.72 -5.26 4.50
N THR A 197 4.79 -4.79 5.31
CA THR A 197 4.96 -4.69 6.76
C THR A 197 4.39 -5.93 7.44
N LEU A 198 5.23 -6.71 8.07
CA LEU A 198 4.86 -7.85 8.90
C LEU A 198 4.64 -7.38 10.35
N ILE A 199 3.60 -7.90 10.97
CA ILE A 199 3.24 -7.61 12.36
C ILE A 199 3.20 -8.91 13.12
N SER A 200 3.87 -8.97 14.28
CA SER A 200 3.89 -10.13 15.16
C SER A 200 3.82 -9.68 16.61
N SER A 201 2.73 -9.97 17.29
CA SER A 201 2.50 -9.58 18.67
C SER A 201 1.73 -10.66 19.42
N GLN A 202 2.20 -11.06 20.60
CA GLN A 202 1.56 -12.02 21.49
C GLN A 202 1.19 -13.37 20.81
N GLY A 203 1.95 -13.78 19.80
CA GLY A 203 1.72 -15.00 19.03
C GLY A 203 0.72 -14.84 17.86
N GLU A 204 0.08 -13.69 17.74
CA GLU A 204 -0.77 -13.34 16.58
C GLU A 204 0.06 -12.64 15.50
N LYS A 205 -0.36 -12.79 14.25
CA LYS A 205 0.39 -12.28 13.09
C LYS A 205 -0.51 -11.63 12.06
N ALA A 206 -0.02 -10.55 11.47
CA ALA A 206 -0.66 -9.87 10.33
C ALA A 206 0.38 -9.36 9.33
N ALA A 207 -0.11 -8.89 8.18
CA ALA A 207 0.69 -8.19 7.19
C ALA A 207 -0.11 -7.06 6.53
N ILE A 208 0.54 -5.91 6.31
CA ILE A 208 0.03 -4.84 5.45
C ILE A 208 0.86 -4.90 4.17
N ILE A 209 0.20 -5.12 3.02
CA ILE A 209 0.87 -5.69 1.84
C ILE A 209 1.20 -4.69 0.73
N GLY A 210 0.91 -3.40 0.91
CA GLY A 210 1.10 -2.42 -0.18
C GLY A 210 0.50 -2.92 -1.50
N ASP A 211 1.29 -2.85 -2.56
CA ASP A 211 0.91 -3.19 -3.94
C ASP A 211 1.35 -4.59 -4.39
N LEU A 212 1.66 -5.47 -3.43
CA LEU A 212 1.96 -6.87 -3.75
C LEU A 212 0.76 -7.56 -4.42
N ILE A 213 -0.47 -7.17 -4.01
CA ILE A 213 -1.74 -7.65 -4.54
C ILE A 213 -2.70 -6.45 -4.63
N HIS A 214 -3.12 -6.10 -5.85
CA HIS A 214 -4.03 -4.96 -6.08
C HIS A 214 -5.50 -5.35 -6.10
N ASN A 215 -5.80 -6.60 -6.41
CA ASN A 215 -7.17 -7.09 -6.53
C ASN A 215 -7.23 -8.57 -6.10
N PRO A 216 -8.32 -9.04 -5.46
CA PRO A 216 -8.46 -10.43 -5.02
C PRO A 216 -8.23 -11.46 -6.13
N VAL A 217 -8.46 -11.13 -7.39
CA VAL A 217 -8.17 -12.04 -8.51
C VAL A 217 -6.71 -12.52 -8.50
N GLN A 218 -5.75 -11.71 -8.05
CA GLN A 218 -4.34 -12.09 -7.99
C GLN A 218 -4.03 -13.11 -6.86
N ILE A 219 -4.99 -13.39 -5.99
CA ILE A 219 -4.91 -14.50 -5.03
C ILE A 219 -5.26 -15.81 -5.71
N HIS A 220 -6.29 -15.79 -6.59
CA HIS A 220 -6.68 -16.93 -7.44
C HIS A 220 -5.62 -17.19 -8.51
N GLU A 221 -5.20 -16.12 -9.18
CA GLU A 221 -4.30 -16.12 -10.34
C GLU A 221 -3.02 -15.33 -10.03
N PRO A 222 -2.10 -15.87 -9.22
CA PRO A 222 -0.92 -15.12 -8.76
C PRO A 222 0.07 -14.78 -9.88
N ASP A 223 -0.12 -15.34 -11.06
CA ASP A 223 0.67 -15.03 -12.25
C ASP A 223 0.18 -13.76 -13.01
N TRP A 224 -1.01 -13.25 -12.69
CA TRP A 224 -1.54 -12.05 -13.30
C TRP A 224 -0.87 -10.81 -12.71
N CYS A 225 -0.15 -10.08 -13.55
CA CYS A 225 0.62 -8.90 -13.14
C CYS A 225 0.00 -7.61 -13.66
N ALA A 226 -0.05 -6.61 -12.81
CA ALA A 226 -0.48 -5.27 -13.20
C ALA A 226 0.43 -4.69 -14.30
N GLY A 227 -0.13 -3.85 -15.16
CA GLY A 227 0.64 -3.16 -16.19
C GLY A 227 1.74 -2.27 -15.61
N VAL A 228 1.51 -1.77 -14.40
CA VAL A 228 2.42 -0.90 -13.64
C VAL A 228 3.53 -1.65 -12.89
N ASP A 229 3.50 -2.99 -12.82
CA ASP A 229 4.59 -3.76 -12.21
C ASP A 229 5.89 -3.57 -13.01
N THR A 230 6.92 -3.05 -12.37
CA THR A 230 8.23 -2.75 -12.98
C THR A 230 8.93 -4.02 -13.47
N ASN A 231 8.91 -5.07 -12.66
CA ASN A 231 9.41 -6.39 -13.02
C ASN A 231 8.35 -7.46 -12.72
N LYS A 232 7.69 -7.95 -13.78
CA LYS A 232 6.60 -8.91 -13.64
C LYS A 232 7.02 -10.28 -13.13
N ASP A 233 8.26 -10.70 -13.39
CA ASP A 233 8.77 -12.00 -12.92
C ASP A 233 9.05 -11.93 -11.43
N ASP A 234 9.70 -10.89 -10.95
CA ASP A 234 9.91 -10.67 -9.52
C ASP A 234 8.57 -10.48 -8.78
N SER A 235 7.61 -9.75 -9.39
CA SER A 235 6.27 -9.57 -8.83
C SER A 235 5.54 -10.91 -8.61
N ARG A 236 5.61 -11.83 -9.60
CA ARG A 236 5.07 -13.19 -9.47
C ARG A 236 5.75 -13.99 -8.37
N ILE A 237 7.08 -13.93 -8.31
CA ILE A 237 7.88 -14.66 -7.30
C ILE A 237 7.52 -14.14 -5.90
N SER A 238 7.54 -12.84 -5.69
CA SER A 238 7.21 -12.20 -4.41
C SER A 238 5.79 -12.52 -3.98
N ARG A 239 4.82 -12.38 -4.89
CA ARG A 239 3.40 -12.66 -4.61
C ARG A 239 3.17 -14.11 -4.22
N LYS A 240 3.72 -15.08 -4.97
CA LYS A 240 3.58 -16.51 -4.68
C LYS A 240 4.21 -16.85 -3.33
N ALA A 241 5.41 -16.36 -3.05
CA ALA A 241 6.11 -16.59 -1.78
C ALA A 241 5.32 -15.99 -0.61
N PHE A 242 4.75 -14.80 -0.77
CA PHE A 242 3.92 -14.19 0.27
C PHE A 242 2.62 -14.97 0.50
N LEU A 243 1.92 -15.40 -0.55
CA LEU A 243 0.69 -16.18 -0.42
C LEU A 243 0.93 -17.51 0.30
N GLU A 244 2.05 -18.20 0.03
CA GLU A 244 2.46 -19.40 0.77
C GLU A 244 2.73 -19.09 2.25
N ARG A 245 3.37 -17.97 2.53
CA ARG A 245 3.61 -17.51 3.90
C ARG A 245 2.32 -17.16 4.61
N ALA A 246 1.41 -16.44 3.95
CA ALA A 246 0.13 -16.04 4.52
C ALA A 246 -0.71 -17.25 4.95
N GLU A 247 -0.75 -18.30 4.12
CA GLU A 247 -1.42 -19.56 4.46
C GLU A 247 -0.72 -20.30 5.60
N ARG A 248 0.60 -20.48 5.51
CA ARG A 248 1.39 -21.24 6.50
C ARG A 248 1.33 -20.61 7.89
N ASP A 249 1.43 -19.30 7.95
CA ASP A 249 1.55 -18.53 9.19
C ASP A 249 0.18 -17.99 9.68
N ASP A 250 -0.93 -18.33 8.99
CA ASP A 250 -2.30 -17.90 9.25
C ASP A 250 -2.43 -16.37 9.40
N LEU A 251 -1.77 -15.62 8.50
CA LEU A 251 -1.73 -14.16 8.57
C LEU A 251 -3.09 -13.53 8.35
N ILE A 252 -3.43 -12.56 9.19
CA ILE A 252 -4.42 -11.55 8.82
C ILE A 252 -3.73 -10.58 7.84
N VAL A 253 -4.35 -10.34 6.69
CA VAL A 253 -3.78 -9.52 5.63
C VAL A 253 -4.62 -8.26 5.45
N ALA A 254 -3.96 -7.10 5.39
CA ALA A 254 -4.55 -5.81 5.11
C ALA A 254 -4.03 -5.29 3.75
N ALA A 255 -4.94 -5.02 2.81
CA ALA A 255 -4.67 -4.67 1.42
C ALA A 255 -5.29 -3.32 1.06
N GLY A 256 -4.47 -2.30 0.79
CA GLY A 256 -4.92 -0.92 0.56
C GLY A 256 -5.80 -0.74 -0.68
N HIS A 257 -5.59 -1.54 -1.72
CA HIS A 257 -6.33 -1.42 -2.99
C HIS A 257 -7.65 -2.20 -3.05
N PHE A 258 -7.96 -2.99 -2.02
CA PHE A 258 -9.20 -3.76 -2.00
C PHE A 258 -10.39 -2.89 -1.55
N HIS A 259 -11.61 -3.35 -1.90
CA HIS A 259 -12.84 -2.70 -1.45
C HIS A 259 -12.86 -2.55 0.08
N PRO A 260 -13.27 -1.38 0.66
CA PRO A 260 -13.21 -1.12 2.10
C PRO A 260 -13.94 -2.12 2.99
N GLU A 261 -14.98 -2.78 2.46
CA GLU A 261 -15.69 -3.84 3.18
C GLU A 261 -14.95 -5.18 3.17
N ARG A 262 -13.87 -5.30 2.40
CA ARG A 262 -13.17 -6.56 2.13
C ARG A 262 -11.65 -6.42 2.17
N HIS A 263 -11.13 -5.30 2.61
CA HIS A 263 -9.69 -4.98 2.56
C HIS A 263 -8.88 -5.62 3.70
N ILE A 264 -9.54 -6.20 4.70
CA ILE A 264 -8.90 -7.00 5.75
C ILE A 264 -9.47 -8.40 5.71
N GLY A 265 -8.60 -9.40 5.68
CA GLY A 265 -9.03 -10.79 5.54
C GLY A 265 -7.89 -11.78 5.66
N LYS A 266 -8.14 -12.99 5.18
CA LYS A 266 -7.16 -14.09 5.14
C LYS A 266 -7.12 -14.73 3.77
N VAL A 267 -5.97 -15.24 3.40
CA VAL A 267 -5.81 -16.16 2.28
C VAL A 267 -6.13 -17.56 2.77
N VAL A 268 -7.17 -18.16 2.23
CA VAL A 268 -7.61 -19.51 2.60
C VAL A 268 -7.51 -20.45 1.39
N ARG A 269 -7.39 -21.75 1.66
CA ARG A 269 -7.34 -22.78 0.62
C ARG A 269 -8.57 -23.69 0.71
N LEU A 270 -9.33 -23.78 -0.39
CA LEU A 270 -10.47 -24.68 -0.54
C LEU A 270 -10.25 -25.49 -1.83
N GLU A 271 -10.37 -26.80 -1.75
CA GLU A 271 -10.23 -27.73 -2.91
C GLU A 271 -8.98 -27.47 -3.75
N GLY A 272 -7.87 -27.11 -3.08
CA GLY A 272 -6.59 -26.85 -3.73
C GLY A 272 -6.41 -25.45 -4.32
N ARG A 273 -7.45 -24.61 -4.33
CA ARG A 273 -7.40 -23.22 -4.82
C ARG A 273 -7.34 -22.24 -3.65
N ARG A 274 -6.73 -21.08 -3.89
CA ARG A 274 -6.68 -19.96 -2.95
C ARG A 274 -7.87 -19.05 -3.15
N TYR A 275 -8.39 -18.53 -2.04
CA TYR A 275 -9.49 -17.56 -2.00
C TYR A 275 -9.17 -16.46 -1.00
N TRP A 276 -9.80 -15.30 -1.21
CA TRP A 276 -9.83 -14.23 -0.23
C TRP A 276 -11.03 -14.40 0.69
N GLN A 277 -10.79 -14.47 1.98
CA GLN A 277 -11.84 -14.49 3.00
C GLN A 277 -11.76 -13.19 3.79
N ALA A 278 -12.64 -12.25 3.50
CA ALA A 278 -12.78 -11.02 4.27
C ALA A 278 -13.25 -11.33 5.71
N LEU A 279 -12.80 -10.50 6.69
CA LEU A 279 -13.20 -10.56 8.10
C LEU A 279 -14.48 -9.79 8.37
#